data_882ac203423fa216dfe78441d2a13056
#
_entry.id   882ac203423fa216dfe78441d2a13056
#
_cell.length_a   1.000
_cell.length_b   1.000
_cell.length_c   1.000
_cell.angle_alpha   90.00
_cell.angle_beta   90.00
_cell.angle_gamma   90.00
#
_symmetry.space_group_name_H-M   'P 1'
#
loop_
_entity.id
_entity.type
_entity.pdbx_description
1 polymer ?
#
loop_
_entity_poly.entity_id
_entity_poly.type
_entity_poly.pdbx_seq_one_letter_code
_entity_poly.pdbx_strand_id
1 'polypeptide(L)'
;MKKRAIIILIRNPVLGCVKTRLAMDIGNYNALKVYVSLLNYTRRVTKCIDSSRLLFYSDFIDHSDDWDNRIYEKHLQSGSDFGEKMLNAFKIAFSQHQLVVIIGSDCFELTSEIINLAFHKLGTFDAVLGPAMDGGYYLIGLKSVYPQLFQNKSWSSNSVLSETINTLKVLNLSFYLLPTLSDIDTINDLKDSKLYSQLDLKSRLV
;
A
#
# COMPACT_ATOMS: atom_id res chain seq x y z
N MET A 1 -13.57 -15.53 -13.86
CA MET A 1 -12.62 -15.09 -12.81
C MET A 1 -11.77 -13.97 -13.39
N LYS A 2 -11.61 -12.86 -12.69
CA LYS A 2 -10.71 -11.78 -13.13
C LYS A 2 -9.26 -12.25 -13.02
N LYS A 3 -8.47 -12.03 -14.08
CA LYS A 3 -7.04 -12.40 -14.09
C LYS A 3 -6.17 -11.55 -13.15
N ARG A 4 -6.69 -10.39 -12.71
CA ARG A 4 -5.98 -9.35 -11.94
C ARG A 4 -6.55 -9.22 -10.54
N ALA A 5 -5.69 -9.05 -9.55
CA ALA A 5 -6.09 -8.69 -8.20
C ALA A 5 -5.24 -7.53 -7.66
N ILE A 6 -5.90 -6.60 -6.97
CA ILE A 6 -5.23 -5.59 -6.14
C ILE A 6 -5.45 -5.95 -4.67
N ILE A 7 -4.37 -6.05 -3.94
CA ILE A 7 -4.33 -6.19 -2.49
C ILE A 7 -4.10 -4.80 -1.91
N ILE A 8 -4.91 -4.43 -0.94
CA ILE A 8 -4.81 -3.16 -0.23
C ILE A 8 -4.51 -3.49 1.23
N LEU A 9 -3.31 -3.13 1.70
CA LEU A 9 -2.94 -3.31 3.11
C LEU A 9 -3.30 -2.04 3.88
N ILE A 10 -4.13 -2.18 4.92
CA ILE A 10 -4.53 -1.07 5.79
C ILE A 10 -4.27 -1.37 7.25
N ARG A 11 -4.10 -0.33 8.05
CA ARG A 11 -4.27 -0.39 9.50
C ARG A 11 -5.72 -0.08 9.86
N ASN A 12 -6.22 -0.66 10.94
CA ASN A 12 -7.50 -0.24 11.47
C ASN A 12 -7.41 1.22 11.95
N PRO A 13 -8.36 2.10 11.58
CA PRO A 13 -8.31 3.54 11.91
C PRO A 13 -8.67 3.78 13.39
N VAL A 14 -7.79 3.34 14.29
CA VAL A 14 -7.96 3.48 15.74
C VAL A 14 -7.17 4.68 16.26
N LEU A 15 -7.80 5.50 17.10
CA LEU A 15 -7.19 6.70 17.68
C LEU A 15 -5.91 6.35 18.44
N GLY A 16 -4.81 7.04 18.13
CA GLY A 16 -3.50 6.81 18.74
C GLY A 16 -2.71 5.63 18.17
N CYS A 17 -3.29 4.81 17.28
CA CYS A 17 -2.65 3.63 16.70
C CYS A 17 -2.17 3.84 15.25
N VAL A 18 -2.54 4.95 14.62
CA VAL A 18 -2.21 5.26 13.21
C VAL A 18 -1.46 6.59 13.12
N LYS A 19 -0.55 6.68 12.14
CA LYS A 19 0.24 7.90 11.87
C LYS A 19 0.88 8.51 13.13
N THR A 20 1.49 7.66 13.94
CA THR A 20 2.04 8.04 15.26
C THR A 20 3.17 9.08 15.15
N ARG A 21 3.97 9.06 14.06
CA ARG A 21 4.97 10.10 13.79
C ARG A 21 4.31 11.45 13.55
N LEU A 22 3.32 11.49 12.69
CA LEU A 22 2.52 12.68 12.40
C LEU A 22 1.78 13.16 13.65
N ALA A 23 1.29 12.23 14.48
CA ALA A 23 0.56 12.54 15.71
C ALA A 23 1.41 13.31 16.76
N MET A 24 2.74 13.16 16.73
CA MET A 24 3.63 13.94 17.60
C MET A 24 3.55 15.45 17.31
N ASP A 25 3.29 15.84 16.06
CA ASP A 25 3.23 17.24 15.65
C ASP A 25 1.79 17.80 15.71
N ILE A 26 0.77 17.01 15.33
CA ILE A 26 -0.61 17.51 15.17
C ILE A 26 -1.64 16.87 16.10
N GLY A 27 -1.21 15.98 16.99
CA GLY A 27 -2.03 15.24 17.93
C GLY A 27 -2.79 14.06 17.28
N ASN A 28 -3.15 13.07 18.13
CA ASN A 28 -3.76 11.81 17.68
C ASN A 28 -5.06 11.99 16.88
N TYR A 29 -5.89 12.97 17.26
CA TYR A 29 -7.17 13.20 16.60
C TYR A 29 -7.00 13.70 15.14
N ASN A 30 -6.10 14.66 14.93
CA ASN A 30 -5.80 15.16 13.59
C ASN A 30 -5.08 14.11 12.75
N ALA A 31 -4.15 13.34 13.34
CA ALA A 31 -3.47 12.23 12.66
C ALA A 31 -4.45 11.15 12.20
N LEU A 32 -5.47 10.81 13.03
CA LEU A 32 -6.54 9.91 12.64
C LEU A 32 -7.37 10.50 11.47
N LYS A 33 -7.72 11.79 11.51
CA LYS A 33 -8.42 12.46 10.40
C LYS A 33 -7.63 12.38 9.08
N VAL A 34 -6.33 12.63 9.13
CA VAL A 34 -5.44 12.49 7.96
C VAL A 34 -5.50 11.06 7.44
N TYR A 35 -5.36 10.06 8.33
CA TYR A 35 -5.37 8.66 7.94
C TYR A 35 -6.71 8.23 7.32
N VAL A 36 -7.83 8.61 7.91
CA VAL A 36 -9.17 8.35 7.33
C VAL A 36 -9.31 8.99 5.94
N SER A 37 -8.77 10.19 5.74
CA SER A 37 -8.75 10.84 4.43
C SER A 37 -7.91 10.06 3.41
N LEU A 38 -6.78 9.49 3.82
CA LEU A 38 -5.95 8.61 2.98
C LEU A 38 -6.67 7.31 2.63
N LEU A 39 -7.38 6.69 3.58
CA LEU A 39 -8.21 5.50 3.32
C LEU A 39 -9.33 5.81 2.32
N ASN A 40 -10.00 6.96 2.47
CA ASN A 40 -11.04 7.41 1.55
C ASN A 40 -10.49 7.64 0.14
N TYR A 41 -9.29 8.22 0.04
CA TYR A 41 -8.59 8.39 -1.23
C TYR A 41 -8.26 7.06 -1.87
N THR A 42 -7.63 6.14 -1.13
CA THR A 42 -7.26 4.80 -1.61
C THR A 42 -8.48 4.02 -2.11
N ARG A 43 -9.60 4.09 -1.37
CA ARG A 43 -10.87 3.50 -1.78
C ARG A 43 -11.36 4.08 -3.11
N ARG A 44 -11.33 5.41 -3.28
CA ARG A 44 -11.74 6.09 -4.51
C ARG A 44 -10.89 5.65 -5.71
N VAL A 45 -9.56 5.62 -5.54
CA VAL A 45 -8.62 5.25 -6.60
C VAL A 45 -8.78 3.78 -7.01
N THR A 46 -9.00 2.88 -6.05
CA THR A 46 -9.07 1.44 -6.32
C THR A 46 -10.44 0.97 -6.82
N LYS A 47 -11.51 1.74 -6.54
CA LYS A 47 -12.90 1.37 -6.89
C LYS A 47 -13.09 1.13 -8.39
N CYS A 48 -12.39 1.90 -9.24
CA CYS A 48 -12.55 1.87 -10.70
C CYS A 48 -11.57 0.93 -11.42
N ILE A 49 -10.66 0.26 -10.69
CA ILE A 49 -9.69 -0.66 -11.30
C ILE A 49 -10.39 -1.94 -11.74
N ASP A 50 -10.13 -2.39 -12.98
CA ASP A 50 -10.65 -3.69 -13.45
C ASP A 50 -9.85 -4.86 -12.89
N SER A 51 -10.11 -5.19 -11.63
CA SER A 51 -9.48 -6.27 -10.87
C SER A 51 -10.39 -6.76 -9.75
N SER A 52 -10.12 -7.92 -9.18
CA SER A 52 -10.59 -8.27 -7.83
C SER A 52 -9.91 -7.37 -6.81
N ARG A 53 -10.57 -7.02 -5.71
CA ARG A 53 -10.04 -6.14 -4.66
C ARG A 53 -10.06 -6.88 -3.35
N LEU A 54 -8.88 -7.18 -2.83
CA LEU A 54 -8.68 -7.86 -1.55
C LEU A 54 -8.18 -6.82 -0.55
N LEU A 55 -8.96 -6.58 0.50
CA LEU A 55 -8.64 -5.62 1.55
C LEU A 55 -8.16 -6.36 2.80
N PHE A 56 -6.94 -6.07 3.24
CA PHE A 56 -6.32 -6.72 4.38
C PHE A 56 -6.18 -5.75 5.55
N TYR A 57 -6.90 -6.01 6.64
CA TYR A 57 -6.85 -5.26 7.90
C TYR A 57 -5.69 -5.72 8.77
N SER A 58 -5.11 -4.81 9.55
CA SER A 58 -4.00 -5.14 10.45
C SER A 58 -4.41 -5.96 11.68
N ASP A 59 -5.55 -5.64 12.29
CA ASP A 59 -5.91 -6.12 13.64
C ASP A 59 -7.25 -6.87 13.68
N PHE A 60 -8.28 -6.36 13.02
CA PHE A 60 -9.60 -6.98 12.93
C PHE A 60 -10.32 -6.58 11.64
N ILE A 61 -11.21 -7.46 11.15
CA ILE A 61 -12.06 -7.15 9.99
C ILE A 61 -13.26 -6.34 10.46
N ASP A 62 -13.41 -5.12 9.93
CA ASP A 62 -14.60 -4.30 10.14
C ASP A 62 -15.59 -4.51 8.98
N HIS A 63 -16.74 -5.08 9.30
CA HIS A 63 -17.81 -5.32 8.32
C HIS A 63 -18.78 -4.13 8.18
N SER A 64 -18.65 -3.12 9.05
CA SER A 64 -19.52 -1.93 9.10
C SER A 64 -18.86 -0.65 8.58
N ASP A 65 -17.60 -0.74 8.14
CA ASP A 65 -16.87 0.40 7.58
C ASP A 65 -17.32 0.76 6.15
N ASP A 66 -16.74 1.82 5.62
CA ASP A 66 -17.07 2.32 4.28
C ASP A 66 -16.56 1.45 3.10
N TRP A 67 -15.81 0.36 3.35
CA TRP A 67 -15.36 -0.55 2.30
C TRP A 67 -16.47 -1.55 1.98
N ASP A 68 -17.24 -1.27 0.91
CA ASP A 68 -18.40 -2.08 0.50
C ASP A 68 -18.04 -3.56 0.30
N ASN A 69 -18.64 -4.45 1.11
CA ASN A 69 -18.41 -5.90 1.08
C ASN A 69 -18.74 -6.56 -0.28
N ARG A 70 -19.51 -5.88 -1.16
CA ARG A 70 -19.80 -6.35 -2.53
C ARG A 70 -18.67 -6.07 -3.51
N ILE A 71 -17.76 -5.14 -3.13
CA ILE A 71 -16.66 -4.65 -3.97
C ILE A 71 -15.33 -5.17 -3.47
N TYR A 72 -15.16 -5.23 -2.14
CA TYR A 72 -13.91 -5.59 -1.46
C TYR A 72 -14.08 -6.90 -0.70
N GLU A 73 -13.26 -7.89 -1.03
CA GLU A 73 -13.12 -9.11 -0.25
C GLU A 73 -12.21 -8.82 0.94
N LYS A 74 -12.75 -8.94 2.16
CA LYS A 74 -12.08 -8.54 3.40
C LYS A 74 -11.34 -9.68 4.06
N HIS A 75 -10.07 -9.46 4.40
CA HIS A 75 -9.16 -10.41 5.02
C HIS A 75 -8.45 -9.78 6.22
N LEU A 76 -7.88 -10.63 7.08
CA LEU A 76 -6.95 -10.22 8.13
C LEU A 76 -5.51 -10.49 7.66
N GLN A 77 -4.61 -9.55 7.92
CA GLN A 77 -3.18 -9.76 7.71
C GLN A 77 -2.68 -10.84 8.66
N SER A 78 -1.86 -11.77 8.15
CA SER A 78 -1.28 -12.85 8.94
C SER A 78 0.22 -12.97 8.68
N GLY A 79 1.01 -13.11 9.72
CA GLY A 79 2.47 -13.18 9.67
C GLY A 79 3.11 -12.47 10.86
N SER A 80 4.32 -12.88 11.22
CA SER A 80 5.09 -12.36 12.35
C SER A 80 5.70 -10.99 12.06
N ASP A 81 6.00 -10.70 10.79
CA ASP A 81 6.53 -9.44 10.31
C ASP A 81 5.80 -8.94 9.05
N PHE A 82 6.17 -7.75 8.57
CA PHE A 82 5.54 -7.14 7.40
C PHE A 82 5.77 -7.93 6.10
N GLY A 83 6.94 -8.58 5.97
CA GLY A 83 7.26 -9.44 4.83
C GLY A 83 6.38 -10.67 4.77
N GLU A 84 6.23 -11.38 5.89
CA GLU A 84 5.32 -12.52 5.97
C GLU A 84 3.87 -12.12 5.69
N LYS A 85 3.43 -10.96 6.20
CA LYS A 85 2.08 -10.43 5.91
C LYS A 85 1.86 -10.22 4.42
N MET A 86 2.81 -9.60 3.71
CA MET A 86 2.73 -9.45 2.26
C MET A 86 2.79 -10.79 1.54
N LEU A 87 3.70 -11.68 1.92
CA LEU A 87 3.83 -13.00 1.32
C LEU A 87 2.55 -13.82 1.44
N ASN A 88 1.93 -13.81 2.61
CA ASN A 88 0.68 -14.55 2.84
C ASN A 88 -0.50 -13.93 2.08
N ALA A 89 -0.57 -12.60 2.00
CA ALA A 89 -1.56 -11.92 1.17
C ALA A 89 -1.39 -12.27 -0.33
N PHE A 90 -0.16 -12.31 -0.85
CA PHE A 90 0.12 -12.77 -2.20
C PHE A 90 -0.31 -14.23 -2.41
N LYS A 91 -0.01 -15.16 -1.49
CA LYS A 91 -0.43 -16.56 -1.60
C LYS A 91 -1.94 -16.69 -1.70
N ILE A 92 -2.70 -15.94 -0.90
CA ILE A 92 -4.15 -15.92 -0.96
C ILE A 92 -4.62 -15.42 -2.35
N ALA A 93 -4.10 -14.30 -2.82
CA ALA A 93 -4.50 -13.74 -4.10
C ALA A 93 -4.13 -14.64 -5.30
N PHE A 94 -2.93 -15.23 -5.30
CA PHE A 94 -2.47 -16.11 -6.38
C PHE A 94 -3.21 -17.46 -6.44
N SER A 95 -3.99 -17.84 -5.42
CA SER A 95 -4.85 -19.02 -5.51
C SER A 95 -5.95 -18.87 -6.59
N GLN A 96 -6.29 -17.64 -6.99
CA GLN A 96 -7.36 -17.35 -7.93
C GLN A 96 -7.00 -16.35 -9.04
N HIS A 97 -5.82 -15.72 -8.98
CA HIS A 97 -5.44 -14.64 -9.90
C HIS A 97 -4.04 -14.87 -10.46
N GLN A 98 -3.73 -14.25 -11.60
CA GLN A 98 -2.47 -14.41 -12.34
C GLN A 98 -1.55 -13.20 -12.20
N LEU A 99 -2.10 -12.00 -12.05
CA LEU A 99 -1.37 -10.75 -11.88
C LEU A 99 -1.86 -10.11 -10.60
N VAL A 100 -0.96 -9.92 -9.65
CA VAL A 100 -1.32 -9.40 -8.32
C VAL A 100 -0.46 -8.19 -7.99
N VAL A 101 -1.11 -7.12 -7.54
CA VAL A 101 -0.46 -5.89 -7.09
C VAL A 101 -0.83 -5.66 -5.63
N ILE A 102 0.15 -5.41 -4.77
CA ILE A 102 -0.06 -4.90 -3.40
C ILE A 102 0.19 -3.39 -3.39
N ILE A 103 -0.66 -2.66 -2.69
CA ILE A 103 -0.47 -1.25 -2.34
C ILE A 103 -0.66 -1.02 -0.85
N GLY A 104 0.02 0.00 -0.32
CA GLY A 104 -0.33 0.62 0.96
C GLY A 104 -1.51 1.59 0.84
N SER A 105 -1.81 2.28 1.93
CA SER A 105 -2.88 3.28 2.02
C SER A 105 -2.35 4.70 2.32
N ASP A 106 -1.06 4.92 2.26
CA ASP A 106 -0.38 6.11 2.76
C ASP A 106 0.03 7.11 1.68
N CYS A 107 -0.05 6.70 0.40
CA CYS A 107 0.38 7.48 -0.74
C CYS A 107 -0.80 8.24 -1.38
N PHE A 108 -0.87 9.56 -1.16
CA PHE A 108 -1.92 10.42 -1.75
C PHE A 108 -1.67 10.77 -3.22
N GLU A 109 -0.49 10.44 -3.75
CA GLU A 109 -0.12 10.65 -5.15
C GLU A 109 -0.43 9.44 -6.04
N LEU A 110 -0.73 8.27 -5.45
CA LEU A 110 -1.03 7.05 -6.20
C LEU A 110 -2.37 7.20 -6.93
N THR A 111 -2.35 7.11 -8.25
CA THR A 111 -3.54 7.23 -9.09
C THR A 111 -3.96 5.90 -9.71
N SER A 112 -5.20 5.82 -10.22
CA SER A 112 -5.69 4.67 -10.97
C SER A 112 -4.87 4.38 -12.23
N GLU A 113 -4.31 5.41 -12.87
CA GLU A 113 -3.45 5.29 -14.05
C GLU A 113 -2.14 4.59 -13.71
N ILE A 114 -1.53 4.92 -12.56
CA ILE A 114 -0.29 4.26 -12.09
C ILE A 114 -0.56 2.78 -11.76
N ILE A 115 -1.67 2.46 -11.11
CA ILE A 115 -2.06 1.07 -10.83
C ILE A 115 -2.31 0.30 -12.14
N ASN A 116 -3.01 0.90 -13.10
CA ASN A 116 -3.24 0.29 -14.41
C ASN A 116 -1.93 0.11 -15.19
N LEU A 117 -1.00 1.06 -15.10
CA LEU A 117 0.35 0.94 -15.66
C LEU A 117 1.09 -0.24 -15.03
N ALA A 118 1.00 -0.43 -13.70
CA ALA A 118 1.59 -1.59 -13.03
C ALA A 118 1.07 -2.91 -13.62
N PHE A 119 -0.25 -3.06 -13.76
CA PHE A 119 -0.83 -4.26 -14.39
C PHE A 119 -0.43 -4.43 -15.86
N HIS A 120 -0.31 -3.34 -16.61
CA HIS A 120 0.15 -3.38 -17.99
C HIS A 120 1.60 -3.88 -18.06
N LYS A 121 2.48 -3.34 -17.22
CA LYS A 121 3.90 -3.74 -17.16
C LYS A 121 4.09 -5.18 -16.68
N LEU A 122 3.25 -5.67 -15.78
CA LEU A 122 3.21 -7.10 -15.42
C LEU A 122 2.85 -8.02 -16.61
N GLY A 123 2.34 -7.51 -17.71
CA GLY A 123 2.22 -8.27 -18.96
C GLY A 123 3.58 -8.72 -19.51
N THR A 124 4.63 -7.92 -19.29
CA THR A 124 5.98 -8.15 -19.86
C THR A 124 6.99 -8.55 -18.77
N PHE A 125 6.99 -7.85 -17.63
CA PHE A 125 7.96 -8.02 -16.54
C PHE A 125 7.45 -9.01 -15.48
N ASP A 126 8.36 -9.66 -14.74
CA ASP A 126 8.03 -10.58 -13.65
C ASP A 126 7.60 -9.83 -12.39
N ALA A 127 8.16 -8.65 -12.18
CA ALA A 127 7.83 -7.77 -11.07
C ALA A 127 7.69 -6.30 -11.52
N VAL A 128 6.89 -5.54 -10.76
CA VAL A 128 6.77 -4.08 -10.88
C VAL A 128 6.88 -3.48 -9.49
N LEU A 129 7.72 -2.47 -9.33
CA LEU A 129 7.90 -1.75 -8.08
C LEU A 129 7.54 -0.28 -8.27
N GLY A 130 6.80 0.28 -7.34
CA GLY A 130 6.55 1.72 -7.21
C GLY A 130 7.40 2.29 -6.08
N PRO A 131 8.56 2.89 -6.34
CA PRO A 131 9.46 3.42 -5.32
C PRO A 131 8.80 4.50 -4.48
N ALA A 132 9.03 4.47 -3.16
CA ALA A 132 8.68 5.55 -2.25
C ALA A 132 9.93 6.40 -1.91
N MET A 133 9.72 7.69 -1.62
CA MET A 133 10.82 8.63 -1.32
C MET A 133 11.61 8.26 -0.07
N ASP A 134 11.01 7.51 0.84
CA ASP A 134 11.63 7.02 2.09
C ASP A 134 12.57 5.82 1.90
N GLY A 135 12.70 5.31 0.66
CA GLY A 135 13.51 4.13 0.33
C GLY A 135 12.76 2.80 0.41
N GLY A 136 11.45 2.83 0.67
CA GLY A 136 10.52 1.71 0.53
C GLY A 136 9.87 1.66 -0.85
N TYR A 137 8.69 1.08 -0.92
CA TYR A 137 7.84 1.10 -2.11
C TYR A 137 6.36 1.20 -1.71
N TYR A 138 5.62 2.07 -2.41
CA TYR A 138 4.17 2.22 -2.24
C TYR A 138 3.38 1.12 -2.97
N LEU A 139 4.04 0.43 -3.91
CA LEU A 139 3.43 -0.62 -4.73
C LEU A 139 4.45 -1.72 -5.05
N ILE A 140 4.03 -2.97 -4.95
CA ILE A 140 4.74 -4.13 -5.51
C ILE A 140 3.75 -5.00 -6.28
N GLY A 141 4.06 -5.31 -7.55
CA GLY A 141 3.28 -6.19 -8.40
C GLY A 141 4.10 -7.40 -8.84
N LEU A 142 3.47 -8.57 -8.90
CA LEU A 142 4.11 -9.86 -9.22
C LEU A 142 3.23 -10.70 -10.16
N LYS A 143 3.87 -11.63 -10.91
CA LYS A 143 3.22 -12.70 -11.67
C LYS A 143 3.15 -14.03 -10.94
N SER A 144 3.98 -14.21 -9.91
CA SER A 144 4.07 -15.44 -9.12
C SER A 144 4.55 -15.11 -7.72
N VAL A 145 4.44 -16.06 -6.81
CA VAL A 145 4.96 -15.93 -5.44
C VAL A 145 6.45 -16.20 -5.44
N TYR A 146 7.24 -15.23 -5.01
CA TYR A 146 8.68 -15.32 -4.79
C TYR A 146 8.99 -15.06 -3.31
N PRO A 147 9.01 -16.08 -2.44
CA PRO A 147 9.18 -15.90 -0.99
C PRO A 147 10.43 -15.11 -0.61
N GLN A 148 11.51 -15.28 -1.39
CA GLN A 148 12.81 -14.61 -1.16
C GLN A 148 12.71 -13.07 -1.21
N LEU A 149 11.71 -12.51 -1.91
CA LEU A 149 11.48 -11.06 -1.95
C LEU A 149 11.03 -10.50 -0.59
N PHE A 150 10.51 -11.34 0.30
CA PHE A 150 9.91 -10.95 1.56
C PHE A 150 10.68 -11.43 2.80
N GLN A 151 11.68 -12.29 2.61
CA GLN A 151 12.48 -12.85 3.67
C GLN A 151 13.77 -12.04 3.91
N ASN A 152 14.22 -11.98 5.17
CA ASN A 152 15.48 -11.35 5.55
C ASN A 152 15.60 -9.90 5.07
N LYS A 153 14.52 -9.13 5.20
CA LYS A 153 14.48 -7.70 4.86
C LYS A 153 14.50 -6.83 6.11
N SER A 154 15.17 -5.70 6.01
CA SER A 154 15.17 -4.67 7.05
C SER A 154 13.90 -3.80 6.93
N TRP A 155 12.71 -4.39 7.20
CA TRP A 155 11.45 -3.67 7.08
C TRP A 155 11.47 -2.36 7.88
N SER A 156 10.84 -1.31 7.34
CA SER A 156 10.82 0.06 7.89
C SER A 156 12.17 0.78 7.84
N SER A 157 13.10 0.35 6.98
CA SER A 157 14.35 1.05 6.67
C SER A 157 14.32 1.62 5.25
N ASN A 158 15.23 2.56 4.99
CA ASN A 158 15.41 3.15 3.65
C ASN A 158 16.11 2.21 2.65
N SER A 159 16.46 0.99 3.04
CA SER A 159 17.13 0.00 2.19
C SER A 159 16.17 -1.02 1.55
N VAL A 160 14.90 -1.04 1.93
CA VAL A 160 13.92 -2.06 1.50
C VAL A 160 13.81 -2.17 -0.02
N LEU A 161 13.73 -1.03 -0.73
CA LEU A 161 13.67 -1.03 -2.20
C LEU A 161 14.95 -1.61 -2.81
N SER A 162 16.12 -1.16 -2.36
CA SER A 162 17.41 -1.62 -2.89
C SER A 162 17.64 -3.11 -2.62
N GLU A 163 17.30 -3.60 -1.44
CA GLU A 163 17.36 -5.02 -1.06
C GLU A 163 16.41 -5.85 -1.94
N THR A 164 15.20 -5.34 -2.23
CA THR A 164 14.23 -6.01 -3.10
C THR A 164 14.73 -6.10 -4.54
N ILE A 165 15.30 -5.00 -5.07
CA ILE A 165 15.91 -4.98 -6.41
C ILE A 165 17.08 -5.95 -6.50
N ASN A 166 17.93 -6.01 -5.48
CA ASN A 166 19.04 -6.98 -5.44
C ASN A 166 18.53 -8.42 -5.45
N THR A 167 17.48 -8.71 -4.69
CA THR A 167 16.88 -10.06 -4.68
C THR A 167 16.28 -10.42 -6.06
N LEU A 168 15.60 -9.48 -6.74
CA LEU A 168 15.11 -9.69 -8.10
C LEU A 168 16.23 -10.01 -9.08
N LYS A 169 17.37 -9.30 -9.00
CA LYS A 169 18.56 -9.56 -9.82
C LYS A 169 19.16 -10.93 -9.55
N VAL A 170 19.30 -11.33 -8.28
CA VAL A 170 19.82 -12.66 -7.88
C VAL A 170 18.92 -13.77 -8.42
N LEU A 171 17.61 -13.56 -8.43
CA LEU A 171 16.63 -14.52 -8.96
C LEU A 171 16.50 -14.47 -10.50
N ASN A 172 17.27 -13.62 -11.19
CA ASN A 172 17.15 -13.34 -12.63
C ASN A 172 15.74 -12.98 -13.08
N LEU A 173 14.98 -12.25 -12.24
CA LEU A 173 13.64 -11.77 -12.54
C LEU A 173 13.70 -10.40 -13.20
N SER A 174 12.97 -10.25 -14.29
CA SER A 174 12.79 -8.97 -14.94
C SER A 174 11.86 -8.06 -14.14
N PHE A 175 12.20 -6.76 -14.02
CA PHE A 175 11.36 -5.83 -13.26
C PHE A 175 11.27 -4.46 -13.91
N TYR A 176 10.19 -3.75 -13.60
CA TYR A 176 9.94 -2.38 -14.03
C TYR A 176 9.77 -1.46 -12.82
N LEU A 177 10.34 -0.27 -12.87
CA LEU A 177 10.15 0.77 -11.85
C LEU A 177 9.12 1.80 -12.35
N LEU A 178 8.09 2.00 -11.55
CA LEU A 178 7.11 3.08 -11.72
C LEU A 178 7.71 4.42 -11.26
N PRO A 179 7.02 5.55 -11.51
CA PRO A 179 7.42 6.83 -10.94
C PRO A 179 7.56 6.76 -9.42
N THR A 180 8.56 7.45 -8.87
CA THR A 180 8.73 7.59 -7.41
C THR A 180 7.66 8.53 -6.87
N LEU A 181 6.99 8.14 -5.78
CA LEU A 181 5.96 8.91 -5.10
C LEU A 181 6.30 9.10 -3.61
N SER A 182 5.59 10.00 -2.96
CA SER A 182 5.74 10.27 -1.52
C SER A 182 4.58 9.70 -0.72
N ASP A 183 4.91 8.99 0.36
CA ASP A 183 3.95 8.59 1.39
C ASP A 183 3.82 9.72 2.42
N ILE A 184 2.68 9.83 3.09
CA ILE A 184 2.44 10.84 4.13
C ILE A 184 2.64 10.22 5.50
N ASP A 185 3.83 10.39 6.10
CA ASP A 185 4.17 9.86 7.43
C ASP A 185 4.52 10.93 8.45
N THR A 186 5.03 12.07 8.02
CA THR A 186 5.46 13.20 8.86
C THR A 186 4.66 14.46 8.53
N ILE A 187 4.82 15.49 9.37
CA ILE A 187 4.21 16.81 9.12
C ILE A 187 4.76 17.48 7.84
N ASN A 188 6.00 17.21 7.47
CA ASN A 188 6.58 17.75 6.25
C ASN A 188 5.95 17.10 5.03
N ASP A 189 5.83 15.75 5.01
CA ASP A 189 5.17 15.02 3.93
C ASP A 189 3.72 15.51 3.75
N LEU A 190 3.01 15.73 4.87
CA LEU A 190 1.65 16.25 4.82
C LEU A 190 1.60 17.66 4.22
N LYS A 191 2.47 18.59 4.66
CA LYS A 191 2.53 19.98 4.16
C LYS A 191 2.84 20.05 2.67
N ASP A 192 3.72 19.15 2.18
CA ASP A 192 4.12 19.09 0.78
C ASP A 192 3.05 18.40 -0.10
N SER A 193 2.10 17.69 0.53
CA SER A 193 1.05 16.97 -0.19
C SER A 193 -0.15 17.88 -0.53
N LYS A 194 -0.84 17.55 -1.63
CA LYS A 194 -2.11 18.18 -1.98
C LYS A 194 -3.22 17.89 -0.96
N LEU A 195 -3.07 16.88 -0.12
CA LEU A 195 -4.03 16.55 0.93
C LEU A 195 -4.10 17.68 1.98
N TYR A 196 -2.96 18.32 2.29
CA TYR A 196 -2.92 19.40 3.29
C TYR A 196 -3.91 20.53 3.02
N SER A 197 -4.04 20.95 1.76
CA SER A 197 -4.98 22.00 1.36
C SER A 197 -6.44 21.58 1.43
N GLN A 198 -6.74 20.29 1.47
CA GLN A 198 -8.09 19.73 1.54
C GLN A 198 -8.55 19.47 2.98
N LEU A 199 -7.61 19.48 3.93
CA LEU A 199 -7.89 19.25 5.34
C LEU A 199 -8.03 20.60 6.05
N ASP A 200 -9.13 20.78 6.78
CA ASP A 200 -9.33 21.96 7.64
C ASP A 200 -8.51 21.84 8.95
N LEU A 201 -7.17 21.76 8.80
CA LEU A 201 -6.22 21.69 9.91
C LEU A 201 -5.67 23.06 10.31
N LYS A 202 -6.03 24.12 9.58
CA LYS A 202 -5.48 25.49 9.75
C LYS A 202 -5.81 26.14 11.10
N SER A 203 -6.74 25.61 11.87
CA SER A 203 -7.17 26.20 13.12
C SER A 203 -6.41 25.80 14.38
N ARG A 204 -5.37 24.92 14.30
CA ARG A 204 -4.66 24.40 15.51
C ARG A 204 -3.15 24.18 15.35
N LEU A 205 -2.50 24.82 14.39
CA LEU A 205 -1.04 24.87 14.30
C LEU A 205 -0.54 26.23 14.88
N VAL A 206 -0.84 26.50 16.14
CA VAL A 206 -0.24 27.58 16.94
C VAL A 206 0.35 26.95 18.19
#